data_8ec36c17432032db1776cceeda715543
#
_entry.id   8ec36c17432032db1776cceeda715543
#
_cell.length_a   1.000
_cell.length_b   1.000
_cell.length_c   1.000
_cell.angle_alpha   90.00
_cell.angle_beta   90.00
_cell.angle_gamma   90.00
#
_symmetry.space_group_name_H-M   'P 1'
#
loop_
_entity.id
_entity.type
_entity.pdbx_description
1 polymer ?
#
loop_
_entity_poly.entity_id
_entity_poly.type
_entity_poly.pdbx_seq_one_letter_code
_entity_poly.pdbx_strand_id
1 'polypeptide(L)'
;LSIDLEKKNIIPTIRKLYEEEYYFTGTVVIPPDLSWCAAQYYSVDWGVFAFDTHNKKSQSLFNSLDKDWFVTISQLKEALYDRSSFLYKEFGEDGIAAILNNYV
;
A
#
# COMPACT_ATOMS: atom_id res chain seq x y z
N LEU A 1 11.47 6.03 11.10
CA LEU A 1 12.06 4.75 11.47
C LEU A 1 12.36 3.94 10.21
N SER A 2 13.59 3.46 10.09
CA SER A 2 14.02 2.55 9.03
C SER A 2 14.21 1.14 9.58
N ILE A 3 13.74 0.14 8.84
CA ILE A 3 13.90 -1.27 9.17
C ILE A 3 14.61 -1.95 8.01
N ASP A 4 15.68 -2.70 8.31
CA ASP A 4 16.39 -3.48 7.32
C ASP A 4 15.66 -4.81 7.07
N LEU A 5 15.11 -4.96 5.87
CA LEU A 5 14.34 -6.14 5.46
C LEU A 5 15.18 -7.41 5.31
N GLU A 6 16.50 -7.29 5.24
CA GLU A 6 17.39 -8.45 5.17
C GLU A 6 17.61 -9.11 6.53
N LYS A 7 17.23 -8.47 7.61
CA LYS A 7 17.35 -9.04 8.96
C LYS A 7 16.25 -10.04 9.25
N LYS A 8 16.63 -11.20 9.79
CA LYS A 8 15.71 -12.30 10.09
C LYS A 8 14.64 -11.99 11.14
N ASN A 9 14.77 -10.91 11.89
CA ASN A 9 13.85 -10.52 12.96
C ASN A 9 12.92 -9.37 12.60
N ILE A 10 12.71 -9.13 11.30
CA ILE A 10 11.88 -8.01 10.85
C ILE A 10 10.44 -8.11 11.33
N ILE A 11 9.82 -9.29 11.25
CA ILE A 11 8.42 -9.46 11.65
C ILE A 11 8.21 -9.22 13.15
N PRO A 12 9.02 -9.79 14.06
CA PRO A 12 8.94 -9.45 15.47
C PRO A 12 9.18 -7.96 15.74
N THR A 13 10.12 -7.33 15.02
CA THR A 13 10.43 -5.91 15.16
C THR A 13 9.24 -5.03 14.77
N ILE A 14 8.60 -5.32 13.64
CA ILE A 14 7.39 -4.60 13.19
C ILE A 14 6.25 -4.78 14.20
N ARG A 15 6.04 -6.01 14.68
CA ARG A 15 5.01 -6.29 15.69
C ARG A 15 5.26 -5.50 16.97
N LYS A 16 6.49 -5.47 17.46
CA LYS A 16 6.87 -4.73 18.64
C LYS A 16 6.60 -3.23 18.50
N LEU A 17 7.00 -2.65 17.38
CA LEU A 17 6.69 -1.24 17.06
C LEU A 17 5.20 -0.97 17.04
N TYR A 18 4.44 -1.88 16.47
CA TYR A 18 3.00 -1.78 16.38
C TYR A 18 2.32 -1.80 17.76
N GLU A 19 2.82 -2.61 18.68
CA GLU A 19 2.31 -2.73 20.05
C GLU A 19 2.76 -1.57 20.94
N GLU A 20 3.98 -1.08 20.76
CA GLU A 20 4.59 -0.03 21.61
C GLU A 20 4.30 1.39 21.12
N GLU A 21 4.17 1.58 19.82
CA GLU A 21 3.92 2.89 19.21
C GLU A 21 2.42 3.13 19.04
N TYR A 22 1.81 3.72 20.02
CA TYR A 22 0.37 4.04 20.04
C TYR A 22 -0.11 4.90 18.86
N TYR A 23 0.82 5.58 18.18
CA TYR A 23 0.57 6.48 17.05
C TYR A 23 0.99 5.88 15.71
N PHE A 24 1.22 4.59 15.64
CA PHE A 24 1.62 3.93 14.42
C PHE A 24 0.45 3.93 13.42
N THR A 25 0.55 4.78 12.40
CA THR A 25 -0.52 5.00 11.42
C THR A 25 -0.40 4.14 10.17
N GLY A 26 0.74 3.51 9.95
CA GLY A 26 0.96 2.64 8.80
C GLY A 26 2.42 2.24 8.62
N THR A 27 2.66 1.46 7.58
CA THR A 27 3.99 0.98 7.21
C THR A 27 4.28 1.37 5.77
N VAL A 28 5.47 1.90 5.54
CA VAL A 28 6.01 2.12 4.19
C VAL A 28 7.27 1.30 4.03
N VAL A 29 7.35 0.55 2.96
CA VAL A 29 8.51 -0.29 2.61
C VAL A 29 9.08 0.21 1.30
N ILE A 30 10.36 0.59 1.31
CA ILE A 30 11.07 1.13 0.15
C ILE A 30 12.43 0.45 0.06
N PRO A 31 12.78 -0.23 -1.03
CA PRO A 31 14.13 -0.77 -1.21
C PRO A 31 15.13 0.37 -1.45
N PRO A 32 16.43 0.14 -1.19
CA PRO A 32 17.46 1.17 -1.37
C PRO A 32 17.56 1.73 -2.79
N ASP A 33 17.25 0.93 -3.81
CA ASP A 33 17.29 1.35 -5.22
C ASP A 33 16.03 2.10 -5.68
N LEU A 34 15.04 2.27 -4.79
CA LEU A 34 13.78 2.98 -5.06
C LEU A 34 12.99 2.41 -6.26
N SER A 35 13.20 1.15 -6.62
CA SER A 35 12.56 0.53 -7.78
C SER A 35 11.07 0.25 -7.57
N TRP A 36 10.65 0.14 -6.33
CA TRP A 36 9.26 -0.03 -5.94
C TRP A 36 9.01 0.56 -4.56
N CYS A 37 7.78 0.71 -4.18
CA CYS A 37 7.40 0.95 -2.79
C CYS A 37 6.05 0.31 -2.49
N ALA A 38 5.86 -0.02 -1.23
CA ALA A 38 4.59 -0.48 -0.71
C ALA A 38 4.22 0.34 0.52
N ALA A 39 2.97 0.76 0.61
CA ALA A 39 2.47 1.50 1.75
C ALA A 39 1.14 0.90 2.21
N GLN A 40 1.02 0.68 3.50
CA GLN A 40 -0.21 0.22 4.12
C GLN A 40 -0.58 1.16 5.25
N TYR A 41 -1.83 1.60 5.28
CA TYR A 41 -2.38 2.38 6.37
C TYR A 41 -3.06 1.47 7.40
N TYR A 42 -2.85 1.76 8.64
CA TYR A 42 -3.33 0.94 9.75
C TYR A 42 -4.85 0.77 9.81
N SER A 43 -5.57 1.84 9.53
CA SER A 43 -7.04 1.88 9.65
C SER A 43 -7.78 1.19 8.50
N VAL A 44 -7.05 0.72 7.48
CA VAL A 44 -7.63 0.08 6.29
C VAL A 44 -6.86 -1.20 5.96
N ASP A 45 -7.58 -2.25 5.57
CA ASP A 45 -7.00 -3.56 5.26
C ASP A 45 -6.42 -3.64 3.83
N TRP A 46 -6.00 -2.53 3.29
CA TRP A 46 -5.40 -2.46 1.96
C TRP A 46 -4.32 -1.38 1.89
N GLY A 47 -3.50 -1.46 0.86
CA GLY A 47 -2.39 -0.56 0.67
C GLY A 47 -2.15 -0.23 -0.79
N VAL A 48 -1.09 0.51 -1.03
CA VAL A 48 -0.63 0.89 -2.36
C VAL A 48 0.69 0.20 -2.65
N PHE A 49 0.80 -0.39 -3.82
CA PHE A 49 2.05 -0.90 -4.36
C PHE A 49 2.36 -0.14 -5.65
N ALA A 50 3.48 0.56 -5.67
CA ALA A 50 3.96 1.29 -6.82
C ALA A 50 5.32 0.75 -7.24
N PHE A 51 5.58 0.63 -8.53
CA PHE A 51 6.85 0.14 -9.05
C PHE A 51 7.23 0.81 -10.37
N ASP A 52 8.54 0.88 -10.61
CA ASP A 52 9.07 1.34 -11.87
C ASP A 52 8.86 0.28 -12.95
N THR A 53 8.00 0.58 -13.91
CA THR A 53 7.67 -0.33 -15.02
C THR A 53 8.84 -0.59 -15.97
N HIS A 54 9.88 0.24 -15.94
CA HIS A 54 11.08 0.09 -16.73
C HIS A 54 12.19 -0.69 -16.02
N ASN A 55 12.04 -0.95 -14.73
CA ASN A 55 13.00 -1.70 -13.94
C ASN A 55 12.68 -3.20 -13.98
N LYS A 56 13.63 -4.00 -14.47
CA LYS A 56 13.43 -5.45 -14.63
C LYS A 56 13.22 -6.18 -13.30
N LYS A 57 13.86 -5.75 -12.22
CA LYS A 57 13.71 -6.36 -10.89
C LYS A 57 12.32 -6.12 -10.34
N SER A 58 11.82 -4.90 -10.43
CA SER A 58 10.47 -4.59 -9.97
C SER A 58 9.39 -5.23 -10.82
N GLN A 59 9.59 -5.35 -12.13
CA GLN A 59 8.72 -6.12 -13.02
C GLN A 59 8.67 -7.60 -12.62
N SER A 60 9.83 -8.21 -12.36
CA SER A 60 9.92 -9.61 -11.92
C SER A 60 9.24 -9.81 -10.56
N LEU A 61 9.43 -8.88 -9.63
CA LEU A 61 8.74 -8.92 -8.35
C LEU A 61 7.22 -8.87 -8.54
N PHE A 62 6.73 -7.90 -9.28
CA PHE A 62 5.30 -7.76 -9.55
C PHE A 62 4.71 -8.99 -10.23
N ASN A 63 5.42 -9.56 -11.20
CA ASN A 63 4.99 -10.77 -11.91
C ASN A 63 4.95 -12.01 -11.03
N SER A 64 5.72 -12.04 -9.93
CA SER A 64 5.72 -13.13 -8.95
C SER A 64 4.57 -13.04 -7.93
N LEU A 65 3.92 -11.89 -7.82
CA LEU A 65 2.81 -11.68 -6.89
C LEU A 65 1.50 -12.22 -7.48
N ASP A 66 0.61 -12.64 -6.60
CA ASP A 66 -0.73 -13.06 -7.00
C ASP A 66 -1.54 -11.83 -7.45
N LYS A 67 -1.97 -11.83 -8.73
CA LYS A 67 -2.71 -10.72 -9.32
C LYS A 67 -4.10 -10.52 -8.71
N ASP A 68 -4.67 -11.57 -8.14
CA ASP A 68 -5.98 -11.50 -7.49
C ASP A 68 -5.97 -10.62 -6.23
N TRP A 69 -4.79 -10.34 -5.70
CA TRP A 69 -4.62 -9.44 -4.55
C TRP A 69 -4.61 -7.95 -4.93
N PHE A 70 -4.59 -7.65 -6.21
CA PHE A 70 -4.43 -6.29 -6.70
C PHE A 70 -5.62 -5.85 -7.55
N VAL A 71 -5.92 -4.57 -7.45
CA VAL A 71 -6.77 -3.87 -8.39
C VAL A 71 -5.96 -2.80 -9.12
N THR A 72 -6.25 -2.60 -10.39
CA THR A 72 -5.63 -1.51 -11.14
C THR A 72 -6.22 -0.17 -10.72
N ILE A 73 -5.53 0.92 -11.03
CA ILE A 73 -6.07 2.28 -10.81
C ILE A 73 -7.40 2.47 -11.56
N SER A 74 -7.55 1.91 -12.76
CA SER A 74 -8.82 1.98 -13.51
C SER A 74 -9.97 1.28 -12.79
N GLN A 75 -9.74 0.07 -12.28
CA GLN A 75 -10.72 -0.67 -11.49
C GLN A 75 -11.06 0.06 -10.17
N LEU A 76 -10.04 0.61 -9.51
CA LEU A 76 -10.22 1.41 -8.31
C LEU A 76 -11.09 2.64 -8.60
N LYS A 77 -10.82 3.32 -9.69
CA LYS A 77 -11.60 4.49 -10.12
C LYS A 77 -13.09 4.17 -10.27
N GLU A 78 -13.43 3.08 -10.92
CA GLU A 78 -14.83 2.64 -11.06
C GLU A 78 -15.46 2.40 -9.68
N ALA A 79 -14.75 1.69 -8.78
CA ALA A 79 -15.25 1.44 -7.43
C ALA A 79 -15.40 2.72 -6.60
N LEU A 80 -14.54 3.71 -6.79
CA LEU A 80 -14.60 5.00 -6.09
C LEU A 80 -15.79 5.87 -6.50
N TYR A 81 -16.29 5.71 -7.71
CA TYR A 81 -17.50 6.43 -8.17
C TYR A 81 -18.80 5.75 -7.72
N ASP A 82 -18.73 4.51 -7.26
CA ASP A 82 -19.89 3.81 -6.74
C ASP A 82 -20.14 4.19 -5.27
N ARG A 83 -21.14 5.03 -5.04
CA ARG A 83 -21.51 5.50 -3.70
C ARG A 83 -22.00 4.38 -2.76
N SER A 84 -22.39 3.24 -3.29
CA SER A 84 -22.78 2.07 -2.51
C SER A 84 -21.59 1.20 -2.11
N SER A 85 -20.41 1.46 -2.66
CA SER A 85 -19.22 0.67 -2.42
C SER A 85 -18.75 0.77 -0.96
N PHE A 86 -18.06 -0.27 -0.52
CA PHE A 86 -17.36 -0.28 0.77
C PHE A 86 -16.38 0.91 0.90
N LEU A 87 -15.66 1.21 -0.18
CA LEU A 87 -14.69 2.29 -0.19
C LEU A 87 -15.33 3.65 0.09
N TYR A 88 -16.50 3.90 -0.49
CA TYR A 88 -17.21 5.14 -0.26
C TYR A 88 -17.68 5.27 1.20
N LYS A 89 -18.14 4.18 1.79
CA LYS A 89 -18.55 4.15 3.21
C LYS A 89 -17.38 4.38 4.15
N GLU A 90 -16.20 3.83 3.82
CA GLU A 90 -15.00 3.91 4.64
C GLU A 90 -14.36 5.30 4.59
N PHE A 91 -14.23 5.88 3.40
CA PHE A 91 -13.49 7.13 3.20
C PHE A 91 -14.35 8.38 3.13
N GLY A 92 -15.63 8.25 2.79
CA GLY A 92 -16.51 9.41 2.57
C GLY A 92 -16.14 10.21 1.32
N GLU A 93 -16.91 11.27 1.05
CA GLU A 93 -16.68 12.12 -0.15
C GLU A 93 -15.29 12.75 -0.19
N ASP A 94 -14.83 13.32 0.92
CA ASP A 94 -13.53 13.99 0.99
C ASP A 94 -12.37 13.00 0.83
N GLY A 95 -12.47 11.83 1.45
CA GLY A 95 -11.48 10.78 1.30
C GLY A 95 -11.41 10.24 -0.12
N ILE A 96 -12.54 10.01 -0.76
CA ILE A 96 -12.61 9.58 -2.16
C ILE A 96 -12.02 10.65 -3.09
N ALA A 97 -12.35 11.93 -2.88
CA ALA A 97 -11.78 13.02 -3.64
C ALA A 97 -10.25 13.08 -3.51
N ALA A 98 -9.72 12.88 -2.30
CA ALA A 98 -8.28 12.82 -2.07
C ALA A 98 -7.61 11.65 -2.81
N ILE A 99 -8.22 10.47 -2.79
CA ILE A 99 -7.71 9.30 -3.51
C ILE A 99 -7.69 9.56 -5.02
N LEU A 100 -8.78 10.06 -5.57
CA LEU A 100 -8.87 10.41 -6.99
C LEU A 100 -7.82 11.44 -7.40
N ASN A 101 -7.60 12.45 -6.56
CA ASN A 101 -6.63 13.49 -6.84
C ASN A 101 -5.18 13.02 -6.79
N ASN A 102 -4.87 12.04 -5.92
CA ASN A 102 -3.50 11.60 -5.70
C ASN A 102 -3.08 10.39 -6.55
N TYR A 103 -4.02 9.52 -6.93
CA TYR A 103 -3.71 8.24 -7.59
C TYR A 103 -4.36 8.05 -8.96
N VAL A 104 -5.28 8.88 -9.32
CA VAL A 104 -5.99 8.87 -10.59
C VAL A 104 -5.72 10.16 -11.36
#